data_f7f15252b4d950cf8cad0132f0146323
#
_entry.id   f7f15252b4d950cf8cad0132f0146323
#
_cell.length_a   1.000
_cell.length_b   1.000
_cell.length_c   1.000
_cell.angle_alpha   90.00
_cell.angle_beta   90.00
_cell.angle_gamma   90.00
#
_symmetry.space_group_name_H-M   'P 1'
#
loop_
_entity.id
_entity.type
_entity.pdbx_description
1 polymer ?
#
loop_
_entity_poly.entity_id
_entity_poly.type
_entity_poly.pdbx_seq_one_letter_code
_entity_poly.pdbx_strand_id
1 'polypeptide(L)'
;MCKKTEVCKDVSELTPKAQIACGLFMAECERQGLKVKITETYRSQERQNYLYEQGRTRPGNKVTWTKNSRHTKRRAWDICKNVKGQEYSDLQFFRKCGEVAKKLDITWGGTWKQADTPHFEISENWIEPQEEIDMDELNNLKTEVENLSAKITDLISVTDRLGNRITALENPMIYNYIDKNMPAWATDTVEKLVGKGVLSGDGEGLALNDDMLRLLTIVDRSGAFDR
;
A
#
# COMPACT_ATOMS: atom_id res chain seq x y z
N MET A 1 -36.35 -5.35 -2.21
CA MET A 1 -37.04 -6.39 -1.39
C MET A 1 -37.09 -7.68 -2.19
N CYS A 2 -36.41 -8.73 -1.72
CA CYS A 2 -36.44 -10.03 -2.41
C CYS A 2 -37.84 -10.65 -2.37
N LYS A 3 -38.30 -11.17 -3.53
CA LYS A 3 -39.63 -11.76 -3.63
C LYS A 3 -39.73 -13.05 -2.81
N LYS A 4 -40.94 -13.42 -2.43
CA LYS A 4 -41.33 -14.55 -1.56
C LYS A 4 -40.70 -15.91 -1.90
N THR A 5 -40.33 -16.12 -3.16
CA THR A 5 -39.78 -17.38 -3.68
C THR A 5 -38.35 -17.27 -4.21
N GLU A 6 -37.79 -16.05 -4.26
CA GLU A 6 -36.47 -15.77 -4.81
C GLU A 6 -35.38 -15.83 -3.73
N VAL A 7 -34.21 -16.31 -4.11
CA VAL A 7 -33.01 -16.33 -3.26
C VAL A 7 -32.40 -14.93 -3.24
N CYS A 8 -32.22 -14.34 -2.07
CA CYS A 8 -31.48 -13.12 -1.90
C CYS A 8 -29.98 -13.42 -1.74
N LYS A 9 -29.13 -12.72 -2.47
CA LYS A 9 -27.67 -12.82 -2.38
C LYS A 9 -27.02 -11.49 -2.02
N ASP A 10 -27.84 -10.49 -1.77
CA ASP A 10 -27.40 -9.14 -1.47
C ASP A 10 -26.92 -9.06 -0.02
N VAL A 11 -25.65 -8.73 0.16
CA VAL A 11 -25.01 -8.58 1.48
C VAL A 11 -25.59 -7.38 2.21
N SER A 12 -26.05 -6.36 1.50
CA SER A 12 -26.66 -5.17 2.10
C SER A 12 -27.97 -5.47 2.84
N GLU A 13 -28.61 -6.62 2.57
CA GLU A 13 -29.78 -7.11 3.26
C GLU A 13 -29.48 -7.77 4.62
N LEU A 14 -28.21 -7.94 4.96
CA LEU A 14 -27.79 -8.40 6.30
C LEU A 14 -27.86 -7.25 7.32
N THR A 15 -27.83 -7.58 8.62
CA THR A 15 -27.65 -6.57 9.67
C THR A 15 -26.25 -5.93 9.54
N PRO A 16 -26.03 -4.66 10.00
CA PRO A 16 -24.72 -4.03 9.89
C PRO A 16 -23.56 -4.88 10.43
N LYS A 17 -23.73 -5.54 11.58
CA LYS A 17 -22.74 -6.47 12.13
C LYS A 17 -22.50 -7.67 11.23
N ALA A 18 -23.55 -8.22 10.64
CA ALA A 18 -23.41 -9.36 9.73
C ALA A 18 -22.78 -8.97 8.38
N GLN A 19 -22.98 -7.75 7.93
CA GLN A 19 -22.28 -7.20 6.76
C GLN A 19 -20.77 -7.12 7.01
N ILE A 20 -20.35 -6.58 8.17
CA ILE A 20 -18.94 -6.50 8.56
C ILE A 20 -18.36 -7.91 8.66
N ALA A 21 -19.00 -8.82 9.41
CA ALA A 21 -18.53 -10.19 9.58
C ALA A 21 -18.40 -10.95 8.24
N CYS A 22 -19.39 -10.80 7.36
CA CYS A 22 -19.37 -11.40 6.02
C CYS A 22 -18.25 -10.79 5.16
N GLY A 23 -18.02 -9.48 5.24
CA GLY A 23 -16.93 -8.78 4.54
C GLY A 23 -15.56 -9.28 4.98
N LEU A 24 -15.30 -9.34 6.28
CA LEU A 24 -14.06 -9.87 6.85
C LEU A 24 -13.84 -11.35 6.46
N PHE A 25 -14.88 -12.15 6.54
CA PHE A 25 -14.84 -13.56 6.13
C PHE A 25 -14.48 -13.72 4.66
N MET A 26 -15.10 -12.94 3.77
CA MET A 26 -14.83 -12.99 2.33
C MET A 26 -13.41 -12.54 2.01
N ALA A 27 -12.94 -11.45 2.63
CA ALA A 27 -11.59 -10.93 2.45
C ALA A 27 -10.53 -11.93 2.91
N GLU A 28 -10.71 -12.55 4.07
CA GLU A 28 -9.77 -13.55 4.59
C GLU A 28 -9.77 -14.84 3.76
N CYS A 29 -10.94 -15.27 3.28
CA CYS A 29 -11.02 -16.38 2.33
C CYS A 29 -10.26 -16.07 1.03
N GLU A 30 -10.40 -14.88 0.49
CA GLU A 30 -9.67 -14.45 -0.72
C GLU A 30 -8.16 -14.41 -0.48
N ARG A 31 -7.71 -13.88 0.66
CA ARG A 31 -6.29 -13.86 1.07
C ARG A 31 -5.69 -15.25 1.13
N GLN A 32 -6.48 -16.26 1.53
CA GLN A 32 -6.08 -17.67 1.54
C GLN A 32 -6.27 -18.38 0.19
N GLY A 33 -6.67 -17.69 -0.87
CA GLY A 33 -6.90 -18.26 -2.20
C GLY A 33 -8.17 -19.11 -2.31
N LEU A 34 -9.10 -18.99 -1.34
CA LEU A 34 -10.39 -19.70 -1.36
C LEU A 34 -11.38 -18.93 -2.24
N LYS A 35 -11.78 -19.54 -3.34
CA LYS A 35 -12.74 -18.92 -4.29
C LYS A 35 -14.17 -19.11 -3.78
N VAL A 36 -14.62 -18.17 -2.96
CA VAL A 36 -15.96 -18.18 -2.34
C VAL A 36 -16.96 -17.42 -3.21
N LYS A 37 -18.22 -17.88 -3.22
CA LYS A 37 -19.35 -17.20 -3.80
C LYS A 37 -20.54 -17.29 -2.86
N ILE A 38 -21.17 -16.15 -2.54
CA ILE A 38 -22.41 -16.09 -1.74
C ILE A 38 -23.57 -16.62 -2.56
N THR A 39 -24.34 -17.52 -1.94
CA THR A 39 -25.49 -18.17 -2.56
C THR A 39 -26.81 -17.74 -1.97
N GLU A 40 -26.90 -17.42 -0.69
CA GLU A 40 -28.07 -16.84 -0.03
C GLU A 40 -27.63 -15.97 1.16
N THR A 41 -28.33 -14.86 1.40
CA THR A 41 -28.16 -13.97 2.55
C THR A 41 -29.48 -13.89 3.34
N TYR A 42 -30.29 -12.83 3.12
CA TYR A 42 -31.58 -12.70 3.75
C TYR A 42 -32.57 -13.69 3.17
N ARG A 43 -33.41 -14.28 4.06
CA ARG A 43 -34.52 -15.15 3.71
C ARG A 43 -35.77 -14.66 4.39
N SER A 44 -36.85 -14.35 3.61
CA SER A 44 -38.11 -13.98 4.22
C SER A 44 -38.71 -15.14 5.04
N GLN A 45 -39.51 -14.82 6.07
CA GLN A 45 -40.18 -15.85 6.87
C GLN A 45 -41.10 -16.74 6.02
N GLU A 46 -41.71 -16.15 5.01
CA GLU A 46 -42.57 -16.90 4.08
C GLU A 46 -41.77 -17.92 3.25
N ARG A 47 -40.61 -17.53 2.75
CA ARG A 47 -39.70 -18.46 2.08
C ARG A 47 -39.17 -19.54 3.04
N GLN A 48 -38.85 -19.18 4.29
CA GLN A 48 -38.45 -20.16 5.30
C GLN A 48 -39.55 -21.17 5.56
N ASN A 49 -40.80 -20.73 5.69
CA ASN A 49 -41.95 -21.63 5.87
C ASN A 49 -42.13 -22.53 4.65
N TYR A 50 -42.02 -21.97 3.44
CA TYR A 50 -42.10 -22.71 2.20
C TYR A 50 -41.02 -23.82 2.11
N LEU A 51 -39.77 -23.50 2.49
CA LEU A 51 -38.68 -24.49 2.52
C LEU A 51 -38.90 -25.53 3.63
N TYR A 52 -39.45 -25.14 4.78
CA TYR A 52 -39.75 -26.08 5.86
C TYR A 52 -40.83 -27.09 5.50
N GLU A 53 -41.80 -26.73 4.69
CA GLU A 53 -42.87 -27.62 4.18
C GLU A 53 -42.34 -28.68 3.20
N GLN A 54 -41.25 -28.42 2.51
CA GLN A 54 -40.64 -29.35 1.58
C GLN A 54 -40.18 -30.62 2.29
N GLY A 55 -40.56 -31.80 1.75
CA GLY A 55 -40.34 -33.11 2.37
C GLY A 55 -41.19 -33.38 3.61
N ARG A 56 -42.23 -32.54 3.84
CA ARG A 56 -43.26 -32.75 4.91
C ARG A 56 -44.66 -32.68 4.31
N THR A 57 -45.19 -31.48 4.12
CA THR A 57 -46.50 -31.26 3.48
C THR A 57 -46.41 -31.01 1.99
N ARG A 58 -45.20 -30.80 1.47
CA ARG A 58 -44.89 -30.63 0.05
C ARG A 58 -43.88 -31.70 -0.42
N PRO A 59 -43.95 -32.13 -1.69
CA PRO A 59 -42.99 -33.06 -2.27
C PRO A 59 -41.53 -32.60 -2.17
N GLY A 60 -40.58 -33.54 -2.20
CA GLY A 60 -39.15 -33.29 -2.24
C GLY A 60 -38.46 -33.72 -0.93
N ASN A 61 -37.15 -33.55 -0.86
CA ASN A 61 -36.34 -33.82 0.32
C ASN A 61 -36.41 -32.64 1.32
N LYS A 62 -36.27 -32.95 2.60
CA LYS A 62 -36.18 -31.93 3.64
C LYS A 62 -34.91 -31.08 3.43
N VAL A 63 -35.07 -29.76 3.27
CA VAL A 63 -33.98 -28.81 3.02
C VAL A 63 -33.71 -27.89 4.20
N THR A 64 -34.58 -27.85 5.21
CA THR A 64 -34.37 -27.14 6.46
C THR A 64 -35.08 -27.84 7.60
N TRP A 65 -34.53 -27.77 8.83
CA TRP A 65 -35.04 -28.41 10.04
C TRP A 65 -35.78 -27.42 10.95
N THR A 66 -35.71 -26.11 10.66
CA THR A 66 -36.27 -25.07 11.52
C THR A 66 -37.14 -24.09 10.76
N LYS A 67 -38.13 -23.52 11.41
CA LYS A 67 -38.88 -22.36 10.95
C LYS A 67 -38.23 -21.06 11.43
N ASN A 68 -37.30 -21.12 12.39
CA ASN A 68 -36.62 -19.97 12.99
C ASN A 68 -35.14 -19.95 12.55
N SER A 69 -34.90 -19.56 11.32
CA SER A 69 -33.54 -19.49 10.74
C SER A 69 -32.86 -18.16 11.03
N ARG A 70 -31.53 -18.14 11.14
CA ARG A 70 -30.74 -16.92 11.23
C ARG A 70 -30.80 -16.09 9.96
N HIS A 71 -31.05 -16.70 8.80
CA HIS A 71 -31.32 -15.97 7.55
C HIS A 71 -32.55 -15.04 7.66
N THR A 72 -33.61 -15.46 8.38
CA THR A 72 -34.78 -14.60 8.60
C THR A 72 -34.49 -13.45 9.55
N LYS A 73 -33.42 -13.56 10.34
CA LYS A 73 -32.91 -12.50 11.24
C LYS A 73 -31.81 -11.66 10.60
N ARG A 74 -31.50 -11.88 9.31
CA ARG A 74 -30.47 -11.16 8.57
C ARG A 74 -29.06 -11.30 9.18
N ARG A 75 -28.77 -12.46 9.81
CA ARG A 75 -27.52 -12.76 10.52
C ARG A 75 -26.82 -14.00 10.01
N ALA A 76 -27.17 -14.49 8.83
CA ALA A 76 -26.57 -15.67 8.21
C ALA A 76 -26.43 -15.48 6.72
N TRP A 77 -25.44 -16.16 6.15
CA TRP A 77 -25.21 -16.29 4.71
C TRP A 77 -24.76 -17.69 4.37
N ASP A 78 -25.14 -18.13 3.16
CA ASP A 78 -24.68 -19.38 2.60
C ASP A 78 -23.67 -19.12 1.48
N ILE A 79 -22.71 -20.02 1.34
CA ILE A 79 -21.67 -19.95 0.31
C ILE A 79 -21.61 -21.20 -0.54
N CYS A 80 -20.95 -21.10 -1.69
CA CYS A 80 -20.42 -22.23 -2.43
C CYS A 80 -19.01 -21.96 -2.92
N LYS A 81 -18.30 -23.00 -3.37
CA LYS A 81 -17.05 -22.85 -4.10
C LYS A 81 -17.34 -22.24 -5.46
N ASN A 82 -16.66 -21.14 -5.81
CA ASN A 82 -16.82 -20.45 -7.08
C ASN A 82 -16.01 -21.14 -8.20
N VAL A 83 -16.26 -22.44 -8.39
CA VAL A 83 -15.68 -23.27 -9.46
C VAL A 83 -16.79 -24.14 -10.04
N LYS A 84 -17.01 -24.02 -11.34
CA LYS A 84 -18.09 -24.75 -12.04
C LYS A 84 -17.97 -26.28 -11.86
N GLY A 85 -19.02 -26.91 -11.40
CA GLY A 85 -19.09 -28.35 -11.15
C GLY A 85 -18.49 -28.80 -9.81
N GLN A 86 -17.96 -27.87 -9.00
CA GLN A 86 -17.41 -28.16 -7.68
C GLN A 86 -18.09 -27.34 -6.58
N GLU A 87 -19.23 -26.75 -6.86
CA GLU A 87 -19.88 -25.77 -6.00
C GLU A 87 -20.10 -26.30 -4.57
N TYR A 88 -20.48 -27.55 -4.42
CA TYR A 88 -20.81 -28.18 -3.11
C TYR A 88 -20.08 -29.50 -2.84
N SER A 89 -19.28 -30.03 -3.77
CA SER A 89 -18.63 -31.33 -3.67
C SER A 89 -17.31 -31.33 -2.93
N ASP A 90 -16.68 -30.16 -2.74
CA ASP A 90 -15.37 -30.02 -2.12
C ASP A 90 -15.47 -29.74 -0.62
N LEU A 91 -15.53 -30.81 0.18
CA LEU A 91 -15.60 -30.71 1.64
C LEU A 91 -14.36 -30.05 2.27
N GLN A 92 -13.18 -30.17 1.64
CA GLN A 92 -11.96 -29.52 2.13
C GLN A 92 -12.05 -28.00 2.00
N PHE A 93 -12.64 -27.51 0.91
CA PHE A 93 -12.92 -26.10 0.73
C PHE A 93 -13.78 -25.56 1.89
N PHE A 94 -14.90 -26.23 2.21
CA PHE A 94 -15.78 -25.80 3.30
C PHE A 94 -15.11 -25.86 4.68
N ARG A 95 -14.26 -26.86 4.93
CA ARG A 95 -13.48 -26.94 6.18
C ARG A 95 -12.54 -25.76 6.33
N LYS A 96 -11.79 -25.40 5.28
CA LYS A 96 -10.93 -24.22 5.29
C LYS A 96 -11.71 -22.94 5.51
N CYS A 97 -12.86 -22.77 4.86
CA CYS A 97 -13.77 -21.67 5.14
C CYS A 97 -14.26 -21.67 6.60
N GLY A 98 -14.52 -22.85 7.19
CA GLY A 98 -14.87 -23.00 8.60
C GLY A 98 -13.73 -22.62 9.56
N GLU A 99 -12.47 -22.88 9.19
CA GLU A 99 -11.29 -22.42 9.94
C GLU A 99 -11.16 -20.89 9.92
N VAL A 100 -11.42 -20.27 8.77
CA VAL A 100 -11.51 -18.80 8.65
C VAL A 100 -12.62 -18.26 9.56
N ALA A 101 -13.81 -18.84 9.47
CA ALA A 101 -14.96 -18.42 10.27
C ALA A 101 -14.67 -18.49 11.78
N LYS A 102 -13.99 -19.56 12.23
CA LYS A 102 -13.61 -19.76 13.63
C LYS A 102 -12.71 -18.61 14.15
N LYS A 103 -11.76 -18.15 13.33
CA LYS A 103 -10.87 -17.03 13.71
C LYS A 103 -11.62 -15.70 13.86
N LEU A 104 -12.75 -15.57 13.18
CA LEU A 104 -13.58 -14.36 13.16
C LEU A 104 -14.80 -14.46 14.11
N ASP A 105 -14.85 -15.47 14.99
CA ASP A 105 -15.99 -15.77 15.87
C ASP A 105 -17.31 -15.89 15.08
N ILE A 106 -17.23 -16.45 13.88
CA ILE A 106 -18.36 -16.76 13.01
C ILE A 106 -18.70 -18.24 13.17
N THR A 107 -19.95 -18.56 13.44
CA THR A 107 -20.41 -19.94 13.52
C THR A 107 -20.52 -20.55 12.14
N TRP A 108 -19.91 -21.72 11.94
CA TRP A 108 -20.02 -22.53 10.73
C TRP A 108 -20.95 -23.73 10.95
N GLY A 109 -21.96 -23.87 10.10
CA GLY A 109 -22.95 -24.98 10.21
C GLY A 109 -22.37 -26.38 9.96
N GLY A 110 -21.17 -26.46 9.36
CA GLY A 110 -20.48 -27.75 9.16
C GLY A 110 -20.07 -28.46 10.45
N THR A 111 -20.07 -27.76 11.59
CA THR A 111 -19.80 -28.34 12.93
C THR A 111 -21.04 -28.89 13.65
N TRP A 112 -22.23 -28.67 13.09
CA TRP A 112 -23.45 -29.08 13.73
C TRP A 112 -23.68 -30.61 13.64
N LYS A 113 -24.49 -31.14 14.55
CA LYS A 113 -24.89 -32.58 14.53
C LYS A 113 -25.52 -32.98 13.18
N GLN A 114 -26.30 -32.07 12.58
CA GLN A 114 -26.75 -32.15 11.21
C GLN A 114 -25.96 -31.05 10.43
N ALA A 115 -24.83 -31.48 9.89
CA ALA A 115 -23.91 -30.56 9.21
C ALA A 115 -24.59 -29.82 8.06
N ASP A 116 -24.47 -28.52 8.07
CA ASP A 116 -24.86 -27.61 6.98
C ASP A 116 -23.61 -26.85 6.52
N THR A 117 -22.85 -27.48 5.63
CA THR A 117 -21.50 -27.00 5.25
C THR A 117 -21.50 -25.66 4.52
N PRO A 118 -22.53 -25.27 3.71
CA PRO A 118 -22.62 -23.96 3.13
C PRO A 118 -22.88 -22.82 4.12
N HIS A 119 -23.44 -23.11 5.30
CA HIS A 119 -24.04 -22.14 6.21
C HIS A 119 -23.04 -21.48 7.17
N PHE A 120 -23.11 -20.15 7.24
CA PHE A 120 -22.35 -19.31 8.18
C PHE A 120 -23.29 -18.31 8.84
N GLU A 121 -23.11 -18.09 10.15
CA GLU A 121 -23.95 -17.17 10.92
C GLU A 121 -23.19 -16.48 12.03
N ILE A 122 -23.69 -15.31 12.46
CA ILE A 122 -23.21 -14.65 13.67
C ILE A 122 -24.25 -14.65 14.78
N SER A 123 -23.78 -14.59 16.03
CA SER A 123 -24.59 -14.32 17.18
C SER A 123 -25.13 -12.89 17.18
N GLU A 124 -26.13 -12.58 18.00
CA GLU A 124 -26.61 -11.21 18.17
C GLU A 124 -25.57 -10.30 18.82
N ASN A 125 -24.78 -10.90 19.70
CA ASN A 125 -23.72 -10.23 20.46
C ASN A 125 -22.35 -10.35 19.80
N TRP A 126 -22.29 -10.73 18.52
CA TRP A 126 -21.02 -10.81 17.80
C TRP A 126 -20.30 -9.47 17.85
N ILE A 127 -19.03 -9.50 18.17
CA ILE A 127 -18.11 -8.36 18.20
C ILE A 127 -17.03 -8.66 17.17
N GLU A 128 -16.68 -7.64 16.41
CA GLU A 128 -15.56 -7.73 15.46
C GLU A 128 -14.29 -8.11 16.22
N PRO A 129 -13.62 -9.23 15.85
CA PRO A 129 -12.35 -9.58 16.44
C PRO A 129 -11.34 -8.43 16.25
N GLN A 130 -10.82 -7.94 17.34
CA GLN A 130 -9.67 -7.02 17.28
C GLN A 130 -8.47 -7.85 16.83
N GLU A 131 -7.79 -7.43 15.75
CA GLU A 131 -6.47 -7.99 15.48
C GLU A 131 -5.60 -7.67 16.70
N GLU A 132 -5.09 -8.70 17.36
CA GLU A 132 -4.00 -8.50 18.31
C GLU A 132 -2.84 -7.93 17.50
N ILE A 133 -2.58 -6.64 17.67
CA ILE A 133 -1.42 -5.99 17.06
C ILE A 133 -0.21 -6.66 17.70
N ASP A 134 0.53 -7.41 16.90
CA ASP A 134 1.81 -7.95 17.31
C ASP A 134 2.73 -6.76 17.62
N MET A 135 2.93 -6.52 18.91
CA MET A 135 3.75 -5.40 19.39
C MET A 135 5.19 -5.52 18.91
N ASP A 136 5.68 -6.73 18.66
CA ASP A 136 7.03 -6.94 18.13
C ASP A 136 7.09 -6.56 16.64
N GLU A 137 6.07 -6.89 15.85
CA GLU A 137 5.95 -6.46 14.46
C GLU A 137 5.80 -4.93 14.36
N LEU A 138 4.98 -4.33 15.22
CA LEU A 138 4.82 -2.88 15.29
C LEU A 138 6.13 -2.16 15.65
N ASN A 139 6.89 -2.68 16.61
CA ASN A 139 8.18 -2.14 17.00
C ASN A 139 9.23 -2.29 15.89
N ASN A 140 9.23 -3.41 15.18
CA ASN A 140 10.11 -3.63 14.02
C ASN A 140 9.80 -2.63 12.89
N LEU A 141 8.53 -2.45 12.55
CA LEU A 141 8.10 -1.46 11.56
C LEU A 141 8.49 -0.04 11.95
N LYS A 142 8.33 0.32 13.23
CA LYS A 142 8.75 1.63 13.76
C LYS A 142 10.24 1.85 13.56
N THR A 143 11.06 0.86 13.92
CA THR A 143 12.52 0.91 13.76
C THR A 143 12.90 1.04 12.28
N GLU A 144 12.22 0.34 11.38
CA GLU A 144 12.46 0.43 9.94
C GLU A 144 12.11 1.81 9.38
N VAL A 145 11.00 2.41 9.82
CA VAL A 145 10.61 3.79 9.47
C VAL A 145 11.65 4.81 9.95
N GLU A 146 12.16 4.67 11.18
CA GLU A 146 13.20 5.53 11.72
C GLU A 146 14.51 5.42 10.91
N ASN A 147 14.91 4.20 10.52
CA ASN A 147 16.08 3.96 9.69
C ASN A 147 15.91 4.55 8.26
N LEU A 148 14.74 4.42 7.68
CA LEU A 148 14.43 5.01 6.36
C LEU A 148 14.44 6.54 6.44
N SER A 149 13.92 7.13 7.49
CA SER A 149 13.94 8.57 7.74
C SER A 149 15.37 9.12 7.83
N ALA A 150 16.26 8.41 8.55
CA ALA A 150 17.67 8.77 8.61
C ALA A 150 18.36 8.73 7.25
N LYS A 151 18.12 7.67 6.44
CA LYS A 151 18.67 7.56 5.09
C LYS A 151 18.16 8.67 4.16
N ILE A 152 16.90 9.08 4.28
CA ILE A 152 16.34 10.20 3.51
C ILE A 152 17.07 11.49 3.88
N THR A 153 17.32 11.74 5.15
CA THR A 153 18.05 12.94 5.61
C THR A 153 19.47 12.98 5.05
N ASP A 154 20.17 11.85 5.04
CA ASP A 154 21.51 11.74 4.46
C ASP A 154 21.49 11.99 2.94
N LEU A 155 20.51 11.45 2.22
CA LEU A 155 20.36 11.69 0.79
C LEU A 155 20.08 13.14 0.47
N ILE A 156 19.25 13.83 1.25
CA ILE A 156 19.00 15.27 1.10
C ILE A 156 20.32 16.04 1.24
N SER A 157 21.11 15.76 2.29
CA SER A 157 22.41 16.40 2.51
C SER A 157 23.38 16.17 1.35
N VAL A 158 23.43 14.96 0.79
CA VAL A 158 24.26 14.67 -0.39
C VAL A 158 23.76 15.44 -1.62
N THR A 159 22.45 15.50 -1.83
CA THR A 159 21.84 16.22 -2.95
C THR A 159 22.14 17.72 -2.89
N ASP A 160 22.02 18.35 -1.71
CA ASP A 160 22.33 19.76 -1.51
C ASP A 160 23.81 20.04 -1.77
N ARG A 161 24.70 19.19 -1.29
CA ARG A 161 26.15 19.31 -1.55
C ARG A 161 26.48 19.19 -3.04
N LEU A 162 25.83 18.24 -3.74
CA LEU A 162 26.00 18.09 -5.19
C LEU A 162 25.44 19.31 -5.94
N GLY A 163 24.28 19.82 -5.55
CA GLY A 163 23.68 21.02 -6.11
C GLY A 163 24.64 22.23 -6.01
N ASN A 164 25.21 22.45 -4.83
CA ASN A 164 26.19 23.52 -4.61
C ASN A 164 27.44 23.35 -5.49
N ARG A 165 27.93 22.11 -5.66
CA ARG A 165 29.07 21.85 -6.55
C ARG A 165 28.74 22.09 -8.02
N ILE A 166 27.56 21.70 -8.47
CA ILE A 166 27.07 21.97 -9.84
C ILE A 166 26.97 23.45 -10.06
N THR A 167 26.34 24.20 -9.18
CA THR A 167 26.22 25.66 -9.29
C THR A 167 27.59 26.36 -9.39
N ALA A 168 28.57 25.89 -8.59
CA ALA A 168 29.93 26.43 -8.66
C ALA A 168 30.64 26.12 -9.99
N LEU A 169 30.35 24.96 -10.61
CA LEU A 169 30.90 24.57 -11.90
C LEU A 169 30.21 25.26 -13.08
N GLU A 170 28.89 25.47 -13.00
CA GLU A 170 28.10 26.10 -14.04
C GLU A 170 28.30 27.65 -14.06
N ASN A 171 28.58 28.24 -12.91
CA ASN A 171 28.80 29.67 -12.75
C ASN A 171 30.17 29.94 -12.12
N PRO A 172 31.27 29.67 -12.85
CA PRO A 172 32.60 30.00 -12.34
C PRO A 172 32.73 31.52 -12.20
N MET A 173 33.37 31.96 -11.11
CA MET A 173 33.67 33.40 -10.95
C MET A 173 34.56 33.85 -12.11
N ILE A 174 34.12 34.89 -12.81
CA ILE A 174 34.87 35.50 -13.92
C ILE A 174 35.42 36.85 -13.45
N TYR A 175 36.70 37.04 -13.57
CA TYR A 175 37.42 38.30 -13.24
C TYR A 175 37.65 39.09 -14.52
N ASN A 176 36.89 40.16 -14.68
CA ASN A 176 36.98 41.03 -15.83
C ASN A 176 37.91 42.23 -15.60
N TYR A 177 38.14 42.57 -14.34
CA TYR A 177 38.94 43.75 -13.95
C TYR A 177 39.93 43.40 -12.86
N ILE A 178 41.04 44.13 -12.81
CA ILE A 178 42.01 44.07 -11.69
C ILE A 178 41.47 44.96 -10.60
N ASP A 179 40.65 44.40 -9.71
CA ASP A 179 40.00 45.12 -8.64
C ASP A 179 40.06 44.29 -7.34
N LYS A 180 39.36 44.77 -6.30
CA LYS A 180 39.30 44.08 -4.99
C LYS A 180 38.72 42.66 -5.00
N ASN A 181 38.04 42.26 -6.09
CA ASN A 181 37.46 40.94 -6.22
C ASN A 181 38.49 39.96 -6.78
N MET A 182 39.54 40.44 -7.45
CA MET A 182 40.63 39.57 -7.92
C MET A 182 41.45 39.04 -6.75
N PRO A 183 41.73 37.72 -6.71
CA PRO A 183 42.55 37.15 -5.65
C PRO A 183 43.92 37.78 -5.56
N ALA A 184 44.34 38.25 -4.37
CA ALA A 184 45.63 38.90 -4.16
C ALA A 184 46.84 38.10 -4.65
N TRP A 185 46.77 36.76 -4.64
CA TRP A 185 47.84 35.89 -5.14
C TRP A 185 48.02 35.93 -6.66
N ALA A 186 47.03 36.43 -7.43
CA ALA A 186 47.04 36.50 -8.89
C ALA A 186 47.23 37.92 -9.38
N THR A 187 46.96 38.96 -8.58
CA THR A 187 46.94 40.36 -8.97
C THR A 187 48.25 40.80 -9.65
N ASP A 188 49.41 40.58 -9.01
CA ASP A 188 50.71 41.00 -9.54
C ASP A 188 51.01 40.35 -10.91
N THR A 189 50.68 39.05 -11.06
CA THR A 189 50.83 38.34 -12.31
C THR A 189 49.96 38.90 -13.42
N VAL A 190 48.67 39.17 -13.13
CA VAL A 190 47.75 39.71 -14.12
C VAL A 190 48.15 41.15 -14.51
N GLU A 191 48.53 42.00 -13.54
CA GLU A 191 49.04 43.34 -13.82
C GLU A 191 50.27 43.31 -14.72
N LYS A 192 51.23 42.44 -14.43
CA LYS A 192 52.44 42.25 -15.24
C LYS A 192 52.10 41.84 -16.67
N LEU A 193 51.18 40.86 -16.83
CA LEU A 193 50.82 40.36 -18.17
C LEU A 193 50.00 41.36 -18.98
N VAL A 194 49.12 42.12 -18.36
CA VAL A 194 48.39 43.21 -18.99
C VAL A 194 49.37 44.31 -19.38
N GLY A 195 50.30 44.73 -18.47
CA GLY A 195 51.30 45.73 -18.75
C GLY A 195 52.26 45.35 -19.89
N LYS A 196 52.54 44.06 -20.07
CA LYS A 196 53.33 43.55 -21.21
C LYS A 196 52.50 43.32 -22.51
N GLY A 197 51.20 43.54 -22.47
CA GLY A 197 50.29 43.30 -23.58
C GLY A 197 50.13 41.82 -23.94
N VAL A 198 50.51 40.90 -23.05
CA VAL A 198 50.31 39.47 -23.19
C VAL A 198 48.86 39.06 -22.91
N LEU A 199 48.24 39.76 -21.96
CA LEU A 199 46.82 39.69 -21.68
C LEU A 199 46.14 40.98 -22.15
N SER A 200 45.14 40.83 -23.03
CA SER A 200 44.24 41.89 -23.42
C SER A 200 42.81 41.41 -23.32
N GLY A 201 41.94 42.24 -22.80
CA GLY A 201 40.51 41.92 -22.74
C GLY A 201 39.85 42.00 -24.12
N ASP A 202 38.62 41.48 -24.18
CA ASP A 202 37.76 41.46 -25.37
C ASP A 202 36.96 42.76 -25.59
N GLY A 203 37.20 43.80 -24.78
CA GLY A 203 36.46 45.07 -24.74
C GLY A 203 35.44 45.12 -23.59
N GLU A 204 35.06 43.99 -23.02
CA GLU A 204 34.18 43.91 -21.85
C GLU A 204 34.94 43.54 -20.58
N GLY A 205 36.19 43.03 -20.71
CA GLY A 205 37.02 42.65 -19.59
C GLY A 205 38.06 41.57 -19.91
N LEU A 206 38.75 41.07 -18.89
CA LEU A 206 39.80 40.05 -19.03
C LEU A 206 39.27 38.64 -19.19
N ALA A 207 38.01 38.39 -18.81
CA ALA A 207 37.32 37.10 -18.86
C ALA A 207 38.11 35.94 -18.23
N LEU A 208 38.82 36.17 -17.14
CA LEU A 208 39.66 35.16 -16.46
C LEU A 208 38.84 34.45 -15.39
N ASN A 209 38.95 33.12 -15.31
CA ASN A 209 38.45 32.33 -14.21
C ASN A 209 39.58 31.89 -13.27
N ASP A 210 39.24 31.31 -12.13
CA ASP A 210 40.20 30.84 -11.11
C ASP A 210 41.30 29.93 -11.69
N ASP A 211 40.92 29.01 -12.58
CA ASP A 211 41.88 28.07 -13.17
C ASP A 211 42.85 28.77 -14.11
N MET A 212 42.35 29.73 -14.88
CA MET A 212 43.21 30.58 -15.73
C MET A 212 44.17 31.40 -14.87
N LEU A 213 43.68 32.02 -13.79
CA LEU A 213 44.53 32.79 -12.86
C LEU A 213 45.63 31.92 -12.27
N ARG A 214 45.29 30.70 -11.81
CA ARG A 214 46.27 29.74 -11.29
C ARG A 214 47.32 29.35 -12.32
N LEU A 215 46.87 29.01 -13.51
CA LEU A 215 47.77 28.63 -14.61
C LEU A 215 48.73 29.77 -14.92
N LEU A 216 48.22 30.99 -15.14
CA LEU A 216 49.03 32.18 -15.42
C LEU A 216 50.04 32.46 -14.32
N THR A 217 49.64 32.37 -13.03
CA THR A 217 50.53 32.56 -11.90
C THR A 217 51.64 31.50 -11.83
N ILE A 218 51.33 30.23 -12.11
CA ILE A 218 52.33 29.12 -12.15
C ILE A 218 53.35 29.39 -13.28
N VAL A 219 52.86 29.75 -14.45
CA VAL A 219 53.72 30.01 -15.62
C VAL A 219 54.58 31.26 -15.40
N ASP A 220 54.04 32.30 -14.77
CA ASP A 220 54.81 33.48 -14.41
C ASP A 220 55.93 33.18 -13.43
N ARG A 221 55.64 32.43 -12.37
CA ARG A 221 56.62 32.01 -11.37
C ARG A 221 57.72 31.11 -11.95
N SER A 222 57.48 30.44 -13.08
CA SER A 222 58.52 29.67 -13.82
C SER A 222 59.44 30.57 -14.63
N GLY A 223 59.23 31.87 -14.68
CA GLY A 223 60.00 32.83 -15.46
C GLY A 223 59.70 32.83 -16.96
N ALA A 224 58.62 32.15 -17.39
CA ALA A 224 58.28 32.06 -18.82
C ALA A 224 57.88 33.38 -19.43
N PHE A 225 57.39 34.33 -18.63
CA PHE A 225 57.00 35.69 -19.06
C PHE A 225 58.07 36.75 -18.79
N ASP A 226 59.27 36.38 -18.36
CA ASP A 226 60.35 37.30 -18.04
C ASP A 226 61.28 37.56 -19.22
N ARG A 227 61.06 36.92 -20.35
CA ARG A 227 61.83 37.07 -21.60
C ARG A 227 61.38 38.27 -22.41
#